data_4ff3b8bc37464811335b36da219111b8
#
_entry.id   4ff3b8bc37464811335b36da219111b8
#
_cell.length_a   1.000
_cell.length_b   1.000
_cell.length_c   1.000
_cell.angle_alpha   90.00
_cell.angle_beta   90.00
_cell.angle_gamma   90.00
#
_symmetry.space_group_name_H-M   'P 1'
#
loop_
_entity.id
_entity.type
_entity.pdbx_description
1 polymer ?
#
loop_
_entity_poly.entity_id
_entity_poly.type
_entity_poly.pdbx_seq_one_letter_code
_entity_poly.pdbx_strand_id
1 'polypeptide(L)'
;MAGKKLHLDKYYTSQELADYCTQKAIEIIGRENITELVESSAGNGVFLNSFEKLLPEVPYKAYDIEPEDDRIVKQDYLSLEMEYKNGRVVGFNFPFGERNNLSKAFANKSFEIAEYVATILPISQLNNTQSIYKYDLIYSEDLTPKDYSGVKVHCCFNIYKKPEGKRYNDKINYKNSEIIEIREVIKNSNPKRNRELGDFKYDLAICTWGASLGDLCKEGDYAKTFYIKIKDKIKYNDIYNLIVSAKWKEIYPMTSTPNLLKWQVYKYLKENIEGIE
;
A
#
# COMPACT_ATOMS: atom_id res chain seq x y z
N MET A 1 8.66 -30.33 20.45
CA MET A 1 8.60 -28.91 20.06
C MET A 1 7.18 -28.65 19.58
N ALA A 2 6.38 -27.91 20.34
CA ALA A 2 4.99 -27.61 20.00
C ALA A 2 4.98 -26.60 18.85
N GLY A 3 4.46 -27.01 17.69
CA GLY A 3 4.29 -26.13 16.54
C GLY A 3 3.37 -24.97 16.90
N LYS A 4 3.86 -23.75 16.71
CA LYS A 4 3.05 -22.54 16.76
C LYS A 4 1.93 -22.70 15.72
N LYS A 5 0.67 -22.86 16.17
CA LYS A 5 -0.49 -22.75 15.27
C LYS A 5 -0.41 -21.38 14.63
N LEU A 6 -0.16 -21.32 13.32
CA LEU A 6 -0.36 -20.08 12.55
C LEU A 6 -1.84 -19.73 12.71
N HIS A 7 -2.14 -18.62 13.37
CA HIS A 7 -3.45 -17.98 13.26
C HIS A 7 -3.50 -17.44 11.84
N LEU A 8 -4.22 -18.13 10.96
CA LEU A 8 -4.50 -17.65 9.61
C LEU A 8 -5.43 -16.44 9.75
N ASP A 9 -4.99 -15.29 9.25
CA ASP A 9 -5.83 -14.09 9.14
C ASP A 9 -6.86 -14.33 8.02
N LYS A 10 -7.94 -15.06 8.31
CA LYS A 10 -9.02 -15.32 7.36
C LYS A 10 -9.99 -14.14 7.37
N TYR A 11 -9.88 -13.27 6.41
CA TYR A 11 -10.82 -12.19 6.12
C TYR A 11 -11.62 -12.53 4.86
N TYR A 12 -12.86 -12.98 5.03
CA TYR A 12 -13.71 -13.30 3.89
C TYR A 12 -14.25 -12.03 3.23
N THR A 13 -14.01 -11.91 1.95
CA THR A 13 -14.57 -10.85 1.09
C THR A 13 -16.03 -11.18 0.78
N SER A 14 -16.92 -10.17 0.77
CA SER A 14 -18.29 -10.36 0.30
C SER A 14 -18.30 -10.52 -1.23
N GLN A 15 -19.32 -11.23 -1.77
CA GLN A 15 -19.49 -11.38 -3.21
C GLN A 15 -19.61 -10.02 -3.93
N GLU A 16 -20.33 -9.08 -3.34
CA GLU A 16 -20.49 -7.71 -3.88
C GLU A 16 -19.13 -7.00 -4.01
N LEU A 17 -18.27 -7.12 -3.00
CA LEU A 17 -16.94 -6.50 -3.04
C LEU A 17 -16.02 -7.22 -4.03
N ALA A 18 -16.10 -8.55 -4.14
CA ALA A 18 -15.34 -9.31 -5.13
C ALA A 18 -15.75 -8.95 -6.56
N ASP A 19 -17.06 -8.83 -6.83
CA ASP A 19 -17.58 -8.38 -8.11
C ASP A 19 -17.09 -6.95 -8.43
N TYR A 20 -17.15 -6.05 -7.46
CA TYR A 20 -16.68 -4.67 -7.61
C TYR A 20 -15.18 -4.61 -7.94
N CYS A 21 -14.34 -5.29 -7.18
CA CYS A 21 -12.90 -5.30 -7.41
C CYS A 21 -12.53 -5.93 -8.76
N THR A 22 -13.22 -7.01 -9.14
CA THR A 22 -13.01 -7.66 -10.44
C THR A 22 -13.43 -6.74 -11.60
N GLN A 23 -14.60 -6.09 -11.49
CA GLN A 23 -15.06 -5.12 -12.49
C GLN A 23 -14.08 -3.94 -12.60
N LYS A 24 -13.58 -3.44 -11.48
CA LYS A 24 -12.62 -2.35 -11.45
C LYS A 24 -11.28 -2.76 -12.08
N ALA A 25 -10.83 -3.99 -11.88
CA ALA A 25 -9.64 -4.51 -12.54
C ALA A 25 -9.83 -4.57 -14.07
N ILE A 26 -11.01 -4.99 -14.55
CA ILE A 26 -11.35 -4.99 -15.97
C ILE A 26 -11.32 -3.56 -16.55
N GLU A 27 -11.89 -2.58 -15.85
CA GLU A 27 -11.95 -1.19 -16.28
C GLU A 27 -10.54 -0.55 -16.42
N ILE A 28 -9.67 -0.81 -15.46
CA ILE A 28 -8.34 -0.17 -15.39
C ILE A 28 -7.31 -0.86 -16.29
N ILE A 29 -7.33 -2.20 -16.36
CA ILE A 29 -6.38 -2.98 -17.15
C ILE A 29 -6.80 -3.03 -18.63
N GLY A 30 -8.10 -3.01 -18.91
CA GLY A 30 -8.70 -3.32 -20.20
C GLY A 30 -8.94 -4.82 -20.35
N ARG A 31 -10.17 -5.21 -20.71
CA ARG A 31 -10.57 -6.62 -20.87
C ARG A 31 -9.65 -7.39 -21.83
N GLU A 32 -9.29 -6.75 -22.94
CA GLU A 32 -8.42 -7.29 -23.99
C GLU A 32 -6.98 -7.58 -23.53
N ASN A 33 -6.55 -6.95 -22.45
CA ASN A 33 -5.21 -7.13 -21.87
C ASN A 33 -5.17 -8.25 -20.82
N ILE A 34 -6.32 -8.80 -20.42
CA ILE A 34 -6.41 -9.85 -19.39
C ILE A 34 -6.44 -11.22 -20.09
N THR A 35 -5.37 -12.00 -19.96
CA THR A 35 -5.21 -13.30 -20.63
C THR A 35 -5.31 -14.51 -19.69
N GLU A 36 -5.17 -14.31 -18.39
CA GLU A 36 -5.29 -15.32 -17.34
C GLU A 36 -5.44 -14.65 -15.98
N LEU A 37 -6.27 -15.23 -15.12
CA LEU A 37 -6.45 -14.80 -13.73
C LEU A 37 -5.82 -15.81 -12.78
N VAL A 38 -5.20 -15.35 -11.71
CA VAL A 38 -4.68 -16.23 -10.65
C VAL A 38 -5.11 -15.68 -9.29
N GLU A 39 -5.97 -16.44 -8.61
CA GLU A 39 -6.28 -16.16 -7.21
C GLU A 39 -5.28 -16.90 -6.31
N SER A 40 -4.52 -16.13 -5.56
CA SER A 40 -3.37 -16.64 -4.81
C SER A 40 -3.67 -17.07 -3.37
N SER A 41 -4.84 -16.72 -2.87
CA SER A 41 -5.37 -17.03 -1.53
C SER A 41 -6.90 -17.10 -1.58
N ALA A 42 -7.38 -18.09 -2.32
CA ALA A 42 -8.75 -18.15 -2.82
C ALA A 42 -9.83 -18.45 -1.76
N GLY A 43 -9.44 -18.99 -0.60
CA GLY A 43 -10.33 -19.26 0.55
C GLY A 43 -11.58 -20.05 0.17
N ASN A 44 -12.73 -19.37 0.21
CA ASN A 44 -14.05 -19.94 -0.14
C ASN A 44 -14.44 -19.72 -1.62
N GLY A 45 -13.54 -19.27 -2.48
CA GLY A 45 -13.79 -19.13 -3.92
C GLY A 45 -14.64 -17.92 -4.35
N VAL A 46 -14.86 -16.94 -3.49
CA VAL A 46 -15.71 -15.79 -3.80
C VAL A 46 -15.29 -15.02 -5.05
N PHE A 47 -13.98 -14.84 -5.27
CA PHE A 47 -13.47 -14.21 -6.48
C PHE A 47 -13.61 -15.09 -7.72
N LEU A 48 -13.60 -16.41 -7.58
CA LEU A 48 -13.83 -17.33 -8.69
C LEU A 48 -15.23 -17.15 -9.28
N ASN A 49 -16.24 -16.94 -8.43
CA ASN A 49 -17.59 -16.62 -8.86
C ASN A 49 -17.62 -15.31 -9.68
N SER A 50 -16.85 -14.30 -9.28
CA SER A 50 -16.73 -13.04 -10.00
C SER A 50 -16.01 -13.23 -11.34
N PHE A 51 -14.99 -14.08 -11.42
CA PHE A 51 -14.27 -14.39 -12.66
C PHE A 51 -15.20 -15.07 -13.66
N GLU A 52 -15.91 -16.11 -13.24
CA GLU A 52 -16.87 -16.85 -14.08
C GLU A 52 -18.03 -15.96 -14.56
N LYS A 53 -18.46 -15.01 -13.74
CA LYS A 53 -19.52 -14.06 -14.07
C LYS A 53 -19.08 -12.96 -15.04
N LEU A 54 -17.89 -12.36 -14.78
CA LEU A 54 -17.47 -11.13 -15.46
C LEU A 54 -16.46 -11.38 -16.60
N LEU A 55 -15.73 -12.48 -16.55
CA LEU A 55 -14.69 -12.86 -17.51
C LEU A 55 -14.76 -14.35 -17.86
N PRO A 56 -15.94 -14.87 -18.29
CA PRO A 56 -16.14 -16.32 -18.52
C PRO A 56 -15.21 -16.92 -19.58
N GLU A 57 -14.69 -16.08 -20.49
CA GLU A 57 -13.75 -16.50 -21.53
C GLU A 57 -12.28 -16.55 -21.09
N VAL A 58 -11.94 -15.94 -19.93
CA VAL A 58 -10.58 -15.86 -19.42
C VAL A 58 -10.31 -17.04 -18.49
N PRO A 59 -9.32 -17.89 -18.77
CA PRO A 59 -8.98 -18.99 -17.87
C PRO A 59 -8.46 -18.46 -16.53
N TYR A 60 -8.80 -19.16 -15.46
CA TYR A 60 -8.24 -18.85 -14.14
C TYR A 60 -7.60 -20.05 -13.47
N LYS A 61 -6.75 -19.78 -12.48
CA LYS A 61 -6.18 -20.72 -11.52
C LYS A 61 -6.38 -20.19 -10.11
N ALA A 62 -6.62 -21.06 -9.16
CA ALA A 62 -6.86 -20.69 -7.78
C ALA A 62 -6.09 -21.59 -6.82
N TYR A 63 -5.44 -20.97 -5.84
CA TYR A 63 -4.60 -21.63 -4.86
C TYR A 63 -4.95 -21.19 -3.44
N ASP A 64 -4.91 -22.10 -2.50
CA ASP A 64 -5.00 -21.80 -1.07
C ASP A 64 -4.31 -22.91 -0.27
N ILE A 65 -3.79 -22.61 0.91
CA ILE A 65 -3.21 -23.60 1.82
C ILE A 65 -4.30 -24.43 2.53
N GLU A 66 -5.49 -23.85 2.70
CA GLU A 66 -6.68 -24.47 3.29
C GLU A 66 -7.92 -24.16 2.46
N PRO A 67 -8.07 -24.74 1.24
CA PRO A 67 -9.18 -24.42 0.34
C PRO A 67 -10.52 -24.88 0.92
N GLU A 68 -11.58 -24.08 0.66
CA GLU A 68 -12.96 -24.35 1.06
C GLU A 68 -13.89 -24.54 -0.16
N ASP A 69 -13.33 -24.62 -1.38
CA ASP A 69 -14.03 -24.82 -2.65
C ASP A 69 -13.23 -25.79 -3.52
N ASP A 70 -13.91 -26.73 -4.18
CA ASP A 70 -13.29 -27.80 -4.98
C ASP A 70 -12.57 -27.28 -6.25
N ARG A 71 -12.84 -26.04 -6.69
CA ARG A 71 -12.14 -25.37 -7.80
C ARG A 71 -10.74 -24.91 -7.42
N ILE A 72 -10.38 -24.93 -6.13
CA ILE A 72 -9.14 -24.38 -5.59
C ILE A 72 -8.12 -25.49 -5.34
N VAL A 73 -6.92 -25.32 -5.89
CA VAL A 73 -5.81 -26.26 -5.65
C VAL A 73 -5.20 -25.99 -4.28
N LYS A 74 -5.10 -27.03 -3.46
CA LYS A 74 -4.39 -26.93 -2.17
C LYS A 74 -2.89 -26.81 -2.40
N GLN A 75 -2.38 -25.59 -2.29
CA GLN A 75 -0.98 -25.23 -2.57
C GLN A 75 -0.57 -23.97 -1.81
N ASP A 76 0.64 -23.97 -1.26
CA ASP A 76 1.27 -22.74 -0.78
C ASP A 76 1.71 -21.91 -1.99
N TYR A 77 1.04 -20.76 -2.18
CA TYR A 77 1.32 -19.86 -3.28
C TYR A 77 2.77 -19.33 -3.29
N LEU A 78 3.38 -19.10 -2.13
CA LEU A 78 4.75 -18.59 -2.05
C LEU A 78 5.79 -19.62 -2.55
N SER A 79 5.45 -20.91 -2.50
CA SER A 79 6.29 -22.00 -3.03
C SER A 79 5.92 -22.40 -4.47
N LEU A 80 4.89 -21.79 -5.07
CA LEU A 80 4.42 -22.13 -6.40
C LEU A 80 5.45 -21.78 -7.48
N GLU A 81 5.79 -22.75 -8.33
CA GLU A 81 6.57 -22.52 -9.54
C GLU A 81 5.63 -22.29 -10.72
N MET A 82 5.77 -21.14 -11.37
CA MET A 82 4.98 -20.76 -12.53
C MET A 82 5.77 -19.80 -13.41
N GLU A 83 5.73 -20.01 -14.72
CA GLU A 83 6.37 -19.12 -15.67
C GLU A 83 5.65 -17.77 -15.77
N TYR A 84 6.41 -16.73 -16.09
CA TYR A 84 5.86 -15.40 -16.37
C TYR A 84 4.95 -15.42 -17.60
N LYS A 85 3.83 -14.71 -17.52
CA LYS A 85 2.89 -14.57 -18.63
C LYS A 85 2.39 -13.12 -18.74
N ASN A 86 2.48 -12.56 -19.95
CA ASN A 86 1.86 -11.27 -20.26
C ASN A 86 0.34 -11.35 -20.17
N GLY A 87 -0.28 -10.29 -19.69
CA GLY A 87 -1.72 -10.23 -19.48
C GLY A 87 -2.23 -11.08 -18.30
N ARG A 88 -1.37 -11.78 -17.57
CA ARG A 88 -1.79 -12.43 -16.33
C ARG A 88 -2.00 -11.40 -15.25
N VAL A 89 -3.15 -11.50 -14.56
CA VAL A 89 -3.50 -10.74 -13.37
C VAL A 89 -3.50 -11.67 -12.17
N VAL A 90 -2.78 -11.29 -11.12
CA VAL A 90 -2.67 -12.09 -9.89
C VAL A 90 -3.15 -11.28 -8.70
N GLY A 91 -3.78 -11.96 -7.75
CA GLY A 91 -3.99 -11.41 -6.41
C GLY A 91 -5.41 -11.55 -5.90
N PHE A 92 -6.12 -10.45 -5.88
CA PHE A 92 -7.46 -10.07 -5.45
C PHE A 92 -7.65 -9.86 -3.94
N ASN A 93 -7.25 -10.74 -3.06
CA ASN A 93 -7.22 -10.46 -1.62
C ASN A 93 -6.04 -11.17 -0.94
N PHE A 94 -4.89 -10.51 -0.87
CA PHE A 94 -3.70 -11.06 -0.21
C PHE A 94 -3.88 -11.16 1.31
N PRO A 95 -3.34 -12.21 1.95
CA PRO A 95 -3.26 -12.24 3.40
C PRO A 95 -2.36 -11.12 3.92
N PHE A 96 -2.78 -10.40 4.97
CA PHE A 96 -2.04 -9.20 5.41
C PHE A 96 -0.80 -9.56 6.21
N GLY A 97 -0.95 -10.45 7.19
CA GLY A 97 0.12 -10.80 8.11
C GLY A 97 0.55 -9.65 9.03
N GLU A 98 1.48 -9.92 9.93
CA GLU A 98 2.01 -8.89 10.82
C GLU A 98 2.73 -7.80 10.02
N ARG A 99 2.31 -6.53 10.19
CA ARG A 99 2.88 -5.34 9.50
C ARG A 99 2.89 -5.46 7.98
N ASN A 100 1.91 -6.14 7.40
CA ASN A 100 1.76 -6.39 5.96
C ASN A 100 2.93 -7.20 5.35
N ASN A 101 3.60 -8.01 6.13
CA ASN A 101 4.72 -8.80 5.63
C ASN A 101 4.28 -9.88 4.63
N LEU A 102 3.12 -10.52 4.88
CA LEU A 102 2.56 -11.50 3.95
C LEU A 102 2.12 -10.85 2.65
N SER A 103 1.38 -9.76 2.68
CA SER A 103 0.96 -9.04 1.47
C SER A 103 2.17 -8.65 0.60
N LYS A 104 3.28 -8.24 1.21
CA LYS A 104 4.52 -7.94 0.47
C LYS A 104 5.15 -9.19 -0.15
N ALA A 105 5.16 -10.32 0.58
CA ALA A 105 5.68 -11.57 0.07
C ALA A 105 4.85 -12.07 -1.12
N PHE A 106 3.51 -12.03 -1.01
CA PHE A 106 2.59 -12.36 -2.09
C PHE A 106 2.78 -11.47 -3.30
N ALA A 107 2.84 -10.15 -3.12
CA ALA A 107 3.10 -9.21 -4.20
C ALA A 107 4.45 -9.48 -4.89
N ASN A 108 5.53 -9.71 -4.13
CA ASN A 108 6.83 -10.03 -4.70
C ASN A 108 6.81 -11.30 -5.52
N LYS A 109 6.11 -12.36 -5.04
CA LYS A 109 5.94 -13.60 -5.79
C LYS A 109 5.12 -13.37 -7.06
N SER A 110 4.04 -12.61 -6.98
CA SER A 110 3.19 -12.27 -8.12
C SER A 110 3.96 -11.52 -9.21
N PHE A 111 4.86 -10.61 -8.85
CA PHE A 111 5.71 -9.90 -9.81
C PHE A 111 6.69 -10.79 -10.58
N GLU A 112 6.96 -11.99 -10.10
CA GLU A 112 7.79 -12.95 -10.82
C GLU A 112 7.04 -13.61 -11.97
N ILE A 113 5.72 -13.73 -11.89
CA ILE A 113 4.89 -14.56 -12.75
C ILE A 113 3.83 -13.81 -13.56
N ALA A 114 3.57 -12.52 -13.27
CA ALA A 114 2.45 -11.78 -13.86
C ALA A 114 2.82 -10.37 -14.30
N GLU A 115 2.10 -9.86 -15.29
CA GLU A 115 2.19 -8.47 -15.73
C GLU A 115 1.43 -7.52 -14.79
N TYR A 116 0.30 -7.99 -14.25
CA TYR A 116 -0.55 -7.20 -13.36
C TYR A 116 -0.73 -7.88 -12.00
N VAL A 117 -0.85 -7.05 -10.98
CA VAL A 117 -1.29 -7.46 -9.64
C VAL A 117 -2.43 -6.55 -9.22
N ALA A 118 -3.60 -7.14 -8.95
CA ALA A 118 -4.79 -6.42 -8.51
C ALA A 118 -5.20 -6.98 -7.15
N THR A 119 -5.17 -6.17 -6.06
CA THR A 119 -5.36 -6.77 -4.73
C THR A 119 -5.92 -5.79 -3.70
N ILE A 120 -6.76 -6.33 -2.82
CA ILE A 120 -7.18 -5.66 -1.59
C ILE A 120 -6.02 -5.68 -0.60
N LEU A 121 -5.75 -4.54 0.01
CA LEU A 121 -4.67 -4.33 0.97
C LEU A 121 -5.17 -3.46 2.13
N PRO A 122 -4.49 -3.48 3.29
CA PRO A 122 -4.79 -2.52 4.35
C PRO A 122 -4.67 -1.08 3.86
N ILE A 123 -5.49 -0.17 4.39
CA ILE A 123 -5.55 1.24 3.96
C ILE A 123 -4.21 1.96 4.00
N SER A 124 -3.26 1.53 4.82
CA SER A 124 -1.89 2.05 4.82
C SER A 124 -1.13 1.85 3.50
N GLN A 125 -1.69 1.07 2.59
CA GLN A 125 -1.17 0.86 1.24
C GLN A 125 -1.84 1.76 0.19
N LEU A 126 -2.81 2.59 0.59
CA LEU A 126 -3.41 3.58 -0.31
C LEU A 126 -2.35 4.54 -0.82
N ASN A 127 -2.24 4.66 -2.14
CA ASN A 127 -1.24 5.49 -2.82
C ASN A 127 0.23 5.26 -2.36
N ASN A 128 0.51 4.08 -1.79
CA ASN A 128 1.80 3.75 -1.21
C ASN A 128 2.75 3.12 -2.24
N THR A 129 3.59 3.95 -2.86
CA THR A 129 4.62 3.53 -3.82
C THR A 129 5.94 3.11 -3.16
N GLN A 130 6.03 3.06 -1.83
CA GLN A 130 7.27 2.71 -1.12
C GLN A 130 7.31 1.28 -0.60
N SER A 131 6.16 0.72 -0.30
CA SER A 131 6.05 -0.61 0.31
C SER A 131 6.14 -1.71 -0.74
N ILE A 132 5.34 -1.58 -1.79
CA ILE A 132 5.27 -2.46 -2.96
C ILE A 132 5.69 -1.61 -4.17
N TYR A 133 7.01 -1.45 -4.38
CA TYR A 133 7.56 -0.46 -5.30
C TYR A 133 8.03 -1.04 -6.64
N LYS A 134 8.19 -2.35 -6.72
CA LYS A 134 8.79 -2.99 -7.90
C LYS A 134 7.99 -2.79 -9.19
N TYR A 135 6.67 -2.69 -9.07
CA TYR A 135 5.75 -2.41 -10.16
C TYR A 135 5.15 -1.01 -10.02
N ASP A 136 4.67 -0.47 -11.13
CA ASP A 136 3.97 0.81 -11.16
C ASP A 136 2.60 0.65 -10.50
N LEU A 137 2.28 1.48 -9.52
CA LEU A 137 0.95 1.59 -8.96
C LEU A 137 0.10 2.40 -9.95
N ILE A 138 -0.74 1.74 -10.75
CA ILE A 138 -1.56 2.37 -11.79
C ILE A 138 -2.97 2.74 -11.30
N TYR A 139 -3.41 2.15 -10.19
CA TYR A 139 -4.69 2.47 -9.56
C TYR A 139 -4.62 2.23 -8.05
N SER A 140 -5.28 3.10 -7.28
CA SER A 140 -5.39 2.99 -5.82
C SER A 140 -6.66 3.67 -5.35
N GLU A 141 -7.52 2.93 -4.66
CA GLU A 141 -8.82 3.40 -4.19
C GLU A 141 -9.07 3.01 -2.74
N ASP A 142 -9.66 3.92 -1.97
CA ASP A 142 -10.17 3.67 -0.62
C ASP A 142 -11.51 2.94 -0.72
N LEU A 143 -11.55 1.69 -0.26
CA LEU A 143 -12.76 0.86 -0.26
C LEU A 143 -13.75 1.22 0.85
N THR A 144 -13.44 2.23 1.68
CA THR A 144 -14.15 2.55 2.92
C THR A 144 -14.18 1.37 3.92
N PRO A 145 -14.46 1.58 5.20
CA PRO A 145 -14.53 0.47 6.16
C PRO A 145 -15.63 -0.52 5.78
N LYS A 146 -15.26 -1.76 5.49
CA LYS A 146 -16.17 -2.88 5.19
C LYS A 146 -16.13 -3.89 6.33
N ASP A 147 -17.21 -4.64 6.47
CA ASP A 147 -17.26 -5.78 7.39
C ASP A 147 -16.69 -7.02 6.71
N TYR A 148 -15.67 -7.61 7.32
CA TYR A 148 -15.08 -8.87 6.90
C TYR A 148 -15.32 -9.89 8.03
N SER A 149 -16.35 -10.71 7.89
CA SER A 149 -16.71 -11.75 8.89
C SER A 149 -16.88 -11.21 10.31
N GLY A 150 -17.57 -10.06 10.47
CA GLY A 150 -17.81 -9.43 11.77
C GLY A 150 -16.67 -8.52 12.26
N VAL A 151 -15.61 -8.36 11.48
CA VAL A 151 -14.51 -7.43 11.77
C VAL A 151 -14.51 -6.29 10.75
N LYS A 152 -14.67 -5.06 11.22
CA LYS A 152 -14.55 -3.87 10.36
C LYS A 152 -13.07 -3.59 10.06
N VAL A 153 -12.68 -3.77 8.82
CA VAL A 153 -11.33 -3.47 8.35
C VAL A 153 -11.40 -2.36 7.29
N HIS A 154 -10.53 -1.37 7.40
CA HIS A 154 -10.39 -0.33 6.40
C HIS A 154 -9.29 -0.73 5.40
N CYS A 155 -9.68 -0.96 4.17
CA CYS A 155 -8.83 -1.44 3.09
C CYS A 155 -8.80 -0.48 1.91
N CYS A 156 -7.84 -0.67 1.04
CA CYS A 156 -7.77 -0.10 -0.30
C CYS A 156 -7.70 -1.20 -1.34
N PHE A 157 -8.08 -0.89 -2.57
CA PHE A 157 -7.84 -1.74 -3.73
C PHE A 157 -6.77 -1.12 -4.60
N ASN A 158 -5.69 -1.84 -4.82
CA ASN A 158 -4.56 -1.38 -5.61
C ASN A 158 -4.35 -2.26 -6.83
N ILE A 159 -4.03 -1.62 -7.97
CA ILE A 159 -3.61 -2.32 -9.18
C ILE A 159 -2.20 -1.85 -9.55
N TYR A 160 -1.33 -2.83 -9.76
CA TYR A 160 0.06 -2.63 -10.15
C TYR A 160 0.30 -3.23 -11.54
N LYS A 161 1.12 -2.54 -12.35
CA LYS A 161 1.56 -3.01 -13.67
C LYS A 161 3.08 -3.12 -13.71
N LYS A 162 3.58 -4.12 -14.41
CA LYS A 162 5.01 -4.24 -14.70
C LYS A 162 5.51 -2.98 -15.42
N PRO A 163 6.62 -2.37 -14.98
CA PRO A 163 7.16 -1.18 -15.62
C PRO A 163 7.66 -1.48 -17.04
N GLU A 164 7.51 -0.50 -17.94
CA GLU A 164 7.97 -0.64 -19.32
C GLU A 164 9.50 -0.65 -19.40
N GLY A 165 10.04 -1.49 -20.28
CA GLY A 165 11.47 -1.54 -20.58
C GLY A 165 12.38 -2.10 -19.49
N LYS A 166 11.85 -2.47 -18.31
CA LYS A 166 12.63 -3.03 -17.21
C LYS A 166 11.86 -4.11 -16.42
N ARG A 167 12.59 -4.92 -15.67
CA ARG A 167 11.97 -5.98 -14.87
C ARG A 167 11.24 -5.44 -13.65
N TYR A 168 11.87 -4.48 -12.95
CA TYR A 168 11.35 -3.87 -11.72
C TYR A 168 11.76 -2.40 -11.63
N ASN A 169 10.98 -1.62 -10.90
CA ASN A 169 11.39 -0.28 -10.49
C ASN A 169 12.42 -0.34 -9.36
N ASP A 170 13.28 0.66 -9.33
CA ASP A 170 14.12 0.95 -8.17
C ASP A 170 13.30 1.63 -7.08
N LYS A 171 13.69 1.37 -5.84
CA LYS A 171 13.05 2.05 -4.72
C LYS A 171 13.43 3.52 -4.70
N ILE A 172 12.44 4.40 -4.79
CA ILE A 172 12.69 5.83 -4.74
C ILE A 172 13.25 6.22 -3.37
N ASN A 173 14.41 6.86 -3.36
CA ASN A 173 15.01 7.39 -2.15
C ASN A 173 14.61 8.86 -1.97
N TYR A 174 13.52 9.11 -1.25
CA TYR A 174 13.08 10.47 -0.95
C TYR A 174 13.96 11.22 0.07
N LYS A 175 14.99 10.59 0.65
CA LYS A 175 15.80 11.21 1.72
C LYS A 175 16.77 12.29 1.23
N ASN A 176 17.13 12.27 -0.04
CA ASN A 176 18.11 13.19 -0.63
C ASN A 176 17.40 14.29 -1.46
N SER A 177 16.40 14.96 -0.87
CA SER A 177 15.74 16.06 -1.53
C SER A 177 16.55 17.34 -1.43
N GLU A 178 16.75 18.04 -2.56
CA GLU A 178 17.29 19.39 -2.61
C GLU A 178 16.26 20.46 -2.17
N ILE A 179 15.01 20.07 -2.02
CA ILE A 179 13.88 20.97 -1.75
C ILE A 179 13.71 21.24 -0.27
N ILE A 180 13.67 20.17 0.53
CA ILE A 180 13.50 20.22 1.98
C ILE A 180 14.44 19.23 2.68
N GLU A 181 14.69 19.50 3.95
CA GLU A 181 15.29 18.56 4.87
C GLU A 181 14.36 18.34 6.07
N ILE A 182 14.13 17.07 6.44
CA ILE A 182 13.26 16.73 7.57
C ILE A 182 14.07 16.03 8.67
N ARG A 183 14.07 16.62 9.88
CA ARG A 183 14.52 15.96 11.09
C ARG A 183 13.32 15.49 11.89
N GLU A 184 13.25 14.19 12.16
CA GLU A 184 12.23 13.61 13.01
C GLU A 184 12.72 13.58 14.45
N VAL A 185 11.93 14.16 15.34
CA VAL A 185 12.14 14.08 16.81
C VAL A 185 11.14 13.10 17.38
N ILE A 186 11.60 12.22 18.26
CA ILE A 186 10.76 11.23 18.95
C ILE A 186 11.12 11.27 20.43
N LYS A 187 10.12 11.52 21.26
CA LYS A 187 10.19 11.33 22.71
C LYS A 187 9.41 10.05 23.07
N ASN A 188 10.10 9.06 23.58
CA ASN A 188 9.52 7.74 23.89
C ASN A 188 9.89 7.35 25.32
N SER A 189 9.03 6.56 25.98
CA SER A 189 9.32 5.98 27.30
C SER A 189 10.58 5.08 27.29
N ASN A 190 10.90 4.49 26.15
CA ASN A 190 12.19 3.80 25.95
C ASN A 190 13.22 4.78 25.41
N PRO A 191 14.25 5.19 26.22
CA PRO A 191 15.25 6.19 25.82
C PRO A 191 16.03 5.81 24.55
N LYS A 192 16.20 4.50 24.27
CA LYS A 192 16.89 4.01 23.07
C LYS A 192 16.18 4.35 21.76
N ARG A 193 14.91 4.75 21.83
CA ARG A 193 14.10 5.17 20.69
C ARG A 193 13.99 6.68 20.54
N ASN A 194 14.53 7.45 21.47
CA ASN A 194 14.51 8.89 21.39
C ASN A 194 15.38 9.38 20.24
N ARG A 195 14.89 10.44 19.59
CA ARG A 195 15.60 11.21 18.57
C ARG A 195 15.48 12.66 18.92
N GLU A 196 16.59 13.36 18.99
CA GLU A 196 16.66 14.76 19.40
C GLU A 196 16.81 15.70 18.20
N LEU A 197 16.41 16.94 18.38
CA LEU A 197 16.54 17.99 17.36
C LEU A 197 17.99 18.42 17.18
N GLY A 198 18.74 18.58 18.28
CA GLY A 198 20.09 19.15 18.28
C GLY A 198 20.11 20.56 17.68
N ASP A 199 21.20 20.91 16.99
CA ASP A 199 21.37 22.24 16.38
C ASP A 199 20.66 22.43 15.06
N PHE A 200 19.69 21.57 14.72
CA PHE A 200 18.98 21.65 13.44
C PHE A 200 18.09 22.90 13.36
N LYS A 201 18.38 23.76 12.38
CA LYS A 201 17.57 24.93 12.08
C LYS A 201 16.45 24.55 11.14
N TYR A 202 15.23 24.97 11.44
CA TYR A 202 14.02 24.63 10.70
C TYR A 202 13.17 25.87 10.45
N ASP A 203 12.31 25.77 9.45
CA ASP A 203 11.35 26.83 9.08
C ASP A 203 9.95 26.57 9.65
N LEU A 204 9.57 25.29 9.77
CA LEU A 204 8.30 24.88 10.39
C LEU A 204 8.42 23.51 11.07
N ALA A 205 7.48 23.25 12.00
CA ALA A 205 7.36 21.97 12.66
C ALA A 205 5.90 21.50 12.66
N ILE A 206 5.70 20.21 12.37
CA ILE A 206 4.37 19.58 12.35
C ILE A 206 4.33 18.32 13.21
N CYS A 207 3.22 18.15 13.94
CA CYS A 207 2.93 16.91 14.63
C CYS A 207 2.74 15.77 13.62
N THR A 208 3.34 14.61 13.87
CA THR A 208 3.28 13.49 12.93
C THR A 208 2.51 12.30 13.43
N TRP A 209 1.86 12.40 14.60
CA TRP A 209 1.14 11.29 15.21
C TRP A 209 -0.19 11.68 15.83
N GLY A 210 -1.16 10.78 15.76
CA GLY A 210 -2.40 10.84 16.51
C GLY A 210 -3.39 11.87 15.99
N ALA A 211 -4.24 12.35 16.90
CA ALA A 211 -5.30 13.30 16.58
C ALA A 211 -4.78 14.65 16.07
N SER A 212 -3.59 15.05 16.49
CA SER A 212 -2.93 16.30 16.10
C SER A 212 -2.03 16.17 14.86
N LEU A 213 -2.09 15.04 14.13
CA LEU A 213 -1.28 14.85 12.92
C LEU A 213 -1.53 15.98 11.92
N GLY A 214 -0.45 16.68 11.57
CA GLY A 214 -0.47 17.84 10.66
C GLY A 214 -0.51 19.20 11.35
N ASP A 215 -0.85 19.25 12.64
CA ASP A 215 -0.89 20.53 13.37
C ASP A 215 0.52 21.15 13.43
N LEU A 216 0.59 22.46 13.19
CA LEU A 216 1.80 23.25 13.45
C LEU A 216 2.12 23.23 14.94
N CYS A 217 3.38 23.13 15.29
CA CYS A 217 3.82 23.04 16.66
C CYS A 217 5.16 23.71 16.93
N LYS A 218 5.47 23.89 18.21
CA LYS A 218 6.79 24.31 18.72
C LYS A 218 7.57 23.12 19.23
N GLU A 219 8.84 23.36 19.51
CA GLU A 219 9.68 22.33 20.09
C GLU A 219 9.13 21.87 21.46
N GLY A 220 8.90 20.57 21.56
CA GLY A 220 8.44 19.96 22.81
C GLY A 220 6.93 19.76 22.94
N ASP A 221 6.11 20.34 22.08
CA ASP A 221 4.64 20.24 22.16
C ASP A 221 4.14 18.80 22.00
N TYR A 222 4.80 18.00 21.15
CA TYR A 222 4.39 16.62 20.85
C TYR A 222 5.52 15.61 20.95
N ALA A 223 5.15 14.38 21.26
CA ALA A 223 6.10 13.27 21.40
C ALA A 223 6.74 12.86 20.05
N LYS A 224 6.08 13.19 18.93
CA LYS A 224 6.58 12.87 17.60
C LYS A 224 6.33 14.02 16.63
N THR A 225 7.42 14.60 16.12
CA THR A 225 7.38 15.85 15.36
C THR A 225 8.35 15.78 14.19
N PHE A 226 7.94 16.29 13.03
CA PHE A 226 8.85 16.65 11.94
C PHE A 226 9.21 18.12 12.03
N TYR A 227 10.50 18.38 12.09
CA TYR A 227 11.11 19.70 11.92
C TYR A 227 11.62 19.80 10.49
N ILE A 228 11.11 20.77 9.72
CA ILE A 228 11.30 20.85 8.29
C ILE A 228 12.06 22.14 7.98
N LYS A 229 13.16 22.00 7.26
CA LYS A 229 13.93 23.09 6.69
C LYS A 229 13.66 23.15 5.18
N ILE A 230 13.23 24.29 4.68
CA ILE A 230 13.01 24.53 3.25
C ILE A 230 14.32 25.02 2.64
N LYS A 231 14.89 24.24 1.73
CA LYS A 231 16.16 24.53 1.07
C LYS A 231 15.96 25.40 -0.18
N ASP A 232 14.91 25.09 -0.96
CA ASP A 232 14.56 25.86 -2.15
C ASP A 232 13.99 27.23 -1.75
N LYS A 233 14.79 28.28 -1.98
CA LYS A 233 14.41 29.65 -1.63
C LYS A 233 13.47 30.31 -2.64
N ILE A 234 13.44 29.81 -3.87
CA ILE A 234 12.56 30.34 -4.93
C ILE A 234 11.11 29.89 -4.65
N LYS A 235 10.95 28.60 -4.31
CA LYS A 235 9.65 27.97 -4.03
C LYS A 235 9.29 27.97 -2.54
N TYR A 236 9.96 28.76 -1.72
CA TYR A 236 9.80 28.74 -0.26
C TYR A 236 8.35 28.87 0.18
N ASN A 237 7.65 29.89 -0.32
CA ASN A 237 6.27 30.16 0.08
C ASN A 237 5.30 29.06 -0.39
N ASP A 238 5.51 28.53 -1.59
CA ASP A 238 4.67 27.46 -2.14
C ASP A 238 4.83 26.19 -1.33
N ILE A 239 6.07 25.82 -1.01
CA ILE A 239 6.39 24.64 -0.18
C ILE A 239 5.80 24.81 1.23
N TYR A 240 6.01 25.97 1.86
CA TYR A 240 5.51 26.29 3.19
C TYR A 240 3.98 26.17 3.24
N ASN A 241 3.30 26.87 2.34
CA ASN A 241 1.84 26.92 2.29
C ASN A 241 1.25 25.54 1.98
N LEU A 242 1.86 24.76 1.08
CA LEU A 242 1.41 23.43 0.73
C LEU A 242 1.51 22.46 1.92
N ILE A 243 2.60 22.51 2.69
CA ILE A 243 2.77 21.68 3.89
C ILE A 243 1.73 22.04 4.96
N VAL A 244 1.52 23.35 5.19
CA VAL A 244 0.63 23.86 6.24
C VAL A 244 -0.83 23.62 5.92
N SER A 245 -1.23 23.73 4.64
CA SER A 245 -2.61 23.50 4.21
C SER A 245 -2.98 22.03 3.97
N ALA A 246 -1.99 21.13 3.98
CA ALA A 246 -2.22 19.73 3.65
C ALA A 246 -3.09 19.03 4.71
N LYS A 247 -4.15 18.40 4.25
CA LYS A 247 -5.01 17.55 5.07
C LYS A 247 -4.43 16.14 5.18
N TRP A 248 -3.32 16.01 5.89
CA TRP A 248 -2.51 14.80 5.96
C TRP A 248 -3.26 13.52 6.28
N LYS A 249 -4.31 13.58 7.12
CA LYS A 249 -5.14 12.43 7.48
C LYS A 249 -6.02 11.95 6.34
N GLU A 250 -6.46 12.87 5.48
CA GLU A 250 -7.27 12.55 4.28
C GLU A 250 -6.38 12.04 3.16
N ILE A 251 -5.18 12.66 2.98
CA ILE A 251 -4.20 12.27 1.96
C ILE A 251 -3.60 10.90 2.24
N TYR A 252 -3.33 10.60 3.51
CA TYR A 252 -2.73 9.34 3.95
C TYR A 252 -3.55 8.70 5.08
N PRO A 253 -4.72 8.12 4.77
CA PRO A 253 -5.56 7.46 5.77
C PRO A 253 -4.87 6.22 6.35
N MET A 254 -5.19 5.89 7.59
CA MET A 254 -4.61 4.79 8.35
C MET A 254 -5.70 4.01 9.10
N THR A 255 -5.50 2.70 9.25
CA THR A 255 -6.41 1.82 10.02
C THR A 255 -6.29 1.96 11.52
N SER A 256 -5.15 2.48 11.99
CA SER A 256 -4.83 2.66 13.40
C SER A 256 -4.51 4.13 13.68
N THR A 257 -3.75 4.41 14.74
CA THR A 257 -3.33 5.78 15.03
C THR A 257 -2.61 6.42 13.85
N PRO A 258 -3.09 7.55 13.33
CA PRO A 258 -2.47 8.26 12.21
C PRO A 258 -0.99 8.55 12.46
N ASN A 259 -0.16 8.29 11.47
CA ASN A 259 1.28 8.43 11.55
C ASN A 259 1.89 8.84 10.22
N LEU A 260 2.32 10.09 10.11
CA LEU A 260 2.96 10.61 8.90
C LEU A 260 4.42 10.14 8.80
N LEU A 261 4.81 9.69 7.62
CA LEU A 261 6.17 9.26 7.30
C LEU A 261 6.88 10.32 6.44
N LYS A 262 8.20 10.45 6.58
CA LYS A 262 8.99 11.45 5.83
C LYS A 262 8.78 11.34 4.32
N TRP A 263 8.80 10.13 3.77
CA TRP A 263 8.63 9.92 2.33
C TRP A 263 7.26 10.41 1.81
N GLN A 264 6.21 10.41 2.65
CA GLN A 264 4.89 10.91 2.29
C GLN A 264 4.92 12.43 2.09
N VAL A 265 5.64 13.15 2.95
CA VAL A 265 5.83 14.61 2.79
C VAL A 265 6.59 14.90 1.50
N TYR A 266 7.70 14.20 1.24
CA TYR A 266 8.48 14.38 0.02
C TYR A 266 7.66 14.06 -1.25
N LYS A 267 6.94 12.93 -1.24
CA LYS A 267 6.08 12.54 -2.35
C LYS A 267 5.01 13.59 -2.61
N TYR A 268 4.33 14.04 -1.55
CA TYR A 268 3.27 15.05 -1.67
C TYR A 268 3.77 16.35 -2.29
N LEU A 269 4.93 16.84 -1.87
CA LEU A 269 5.54 18.03 -2.47
C LEU A 269 5.89 17.80 -3.95
N LYS A 270 6.47 16.66 -4.28
CA LYS A 270 6.86 16.30 -5.64
C LYS A 270 5.66 16.24 -6.59
N GLU A 271 4.51 15.78 -6.11
CA GLU A 271 3.28 15.64 -6.90
C GLU A 271 2.49 16.95 -7.05
N ASN A 272 2.74 17.95 -6.18
CA ASN A 272 1.93 19.18 -6.13
C ASN A 272 2.69 20.46 -6.43
N ILE A 273 4.00 20.38 -6.70
CA ILE A 273 4.83 21.54 -7.07
C ILE A 273 5.54 21.24 -8.38
N GLU A 274 5.25 22.01 -9.42
CA GLU A 274 5.90 21.89 -10.74
C GLU A 274 7.42 22.08 -10.66
N GLY A 275 8.17 21.27 -11.44
CA GLY A 275 9.63 21.36 -11.55
C GLY A 275 10.38 20.91 -10.30
N ILE A 276 9.80 20.04 -9.49
CA ILE A 276 10.46 19.30 -8.43
C ILE A 276 10.72 17.86 -8.92
N GLU A 277 11.98 17.51 -9.14
CA GLU A 277 12.42 16.16 -9.52
C GLU A 277 12.68 15.25 -8.31
#